data_7ed5e183a60c909a2b4e7487890d7d94
#
_entry.id   7ed5e183a60c909a2b4e7487890d7d94
#
_cell.length_a   1.000
_cell.length_b   1.000
_cell.length_c   1.000
_cell.angle_alpha   90.00
_cell.angle_beta   90.00
_cell.angle_gamma   90.00
#
_symmetry.space_group_name_H-M   'P 1'
#
loop_
_entity.id
_entity.type
_entity.pdbx_description
1 polymer ?
#
loop_
_entity_poly.entity_id
_entity_poly.type
_entity_poly.pdbx_seq_one_letter_code
_entity_poly.pdbx_strand_id
1 'polypeptide(L)'
;MKRCLPLALLFAPVLVFAQTVPNPPRFETHLSGFNNPIGLTHAGDGSGRLFVNQQCGALRVVRDGALLSAPYFNAAVSNPNLQCTYPGDSSPSTVGFSSGGERGLLGIAFHPQFVSNGRVFVSLTDANGDTLLMRYTAANPAADVLSAQDLATCTVVLRVDQDFSNHNGGHIAFGPDGYLYFGLGDGGSGNDPCSRGQTLAPGSLNNSGDCAVDAAFAANGGNADSRALLGKFLRLDVDATTAVGSGELCGRPRTAHPAAYGIPSGNPGASGALAAACDEVWSYGVRNPWRFSFDRETGDLWMGDVGQGAREEINLEPSGAGGRNYGWRCREGTIATPGASCSGAPVVAFTEPAFDYGRPNGACSVTGGFRYRGPVFAAQGQYFYGDYCSGDVWVAASSGGTGFSHPASALQNVAFGLTSFGEGEDGELYLVKSGGSLMRLNGVRTSPDFVFANGFETTQ
;
A
#
# COMPACT_ATOMS: atom_id res chain seq x y z
N MET A 1 -53.70 -12.05 59.95
CA MET A 1 -52.54 -12.84 59.56
C MET A 1 -52.54 -13.02 58.05
N LYS A 2 -51.80 -12.21 57.29
CA LYS A 2 -51.66 -12.34 55.85
C LYS A 2 -50.37 -13.08 55.56
N ARG A 3 -50.46 -14.25 54.94
CA ARG A 3 -49.31 -15.05 54.51
C ARG A 3 -48.76 -14.55 53.20
N CYS A 4 -47.48 -14.15 53.15
CA CYS A 4 -46.76 -13.88 51.93
C CYS A 4 -46.29 -15.22 51.32
N LEU A 5 -46.65 -15.47 50.05
CA LEU A 5 -46.06 -16.52 49.21
C LEU A 5 -44.73 -16.00 48.59
N PRO A 6 -43.66 -16.80 48.57
CA PRO A 6 -42.48 -16.42 47.81
C PRO A 6 -42.68 -16.64 46.32
N LEU A 7 -42.32 -15.60 45.54
CA LEU A 7 -42.24 -15.65 44.08
C LEU A 7 -40.96 -16.39 43.67
N ALA A 8 -41.08 -17.59 43.14
CA ALA A 8 -39.94 -18.32 42.57
C ALA A 8 -39.58 -17.76 41.19
N LEU A 9 -38.47 -17.07 41.08
CA LEU A 9 -37.87 -16.70 39.77
C LEU A 9 -37.31 -17.96 39.10
N LEU A 10 -37.93 -18.39 38.01
CA LEU A 10 -37.40 -19.39 37.12
C LEU A 10 -36.33 -18.73 36.24
N PHE A 11 -35.04 -19.02 36.52
CA PHE A 11 -33.94 -18.74 35.59
C PHE A 11 -33.98 -19.79 34.48
N ALA A 12 -34.38 -19.39 33.27
CA ALA A 12 -34.15 -20.20 32.08
C ALA A 12 -32.64 -20.17 31.74
N PRO A 13 -31.98 -21.32 31.50
CA PRO A 13 -30.61 -21.30 31.08
C PRO A 13 -30.50 -20.69 29.69
N VAL A 14 -29.75 -19.60 29.55
CA VAL A 14 -29.33 -19.07 28.25
C VAL A 14 -28.32 -20.05 27.71
N LEU A 15 -28.71 -20.85 26.71
CA LEU A 15 -27.80 -21.66 25.94
C LEU A 15 -26.87 -20.73 25.12
N VAL A 16 -25.71 -20.44 25.67
CA VAL A 16 -24.62 -19.84 24.92
C VAL A 16 -24.05 -20.93 24.01
N PHE A 17 -24.40 -20.88 22.73
CA PHE A 17 -23.71 -21.70 21.73
C PHE A 17 -22.27 -21.18 21.68
N ALA A 18 -21.32 -21.96 22.19
CA ALA A 18 -19.91 -21.69 21.98
C ALA A 18 -19.67 -21.78 20.47
N GLN A 19 -19.39 -20.64 19.81
CA GLN A 19 -18.86 -20.65 18.45
C GLN A 19 -17.56 -21.44 18.47
N THR A 20 -17.47 -22.48 17.66
CA THR A 20 -16.24 -23.22 17.48
C THR A 20 -15.25 -22.33 16.75
N VAL A 21 -14.22 -21.91 17.48
CA VAL A 21 -13.15 -21.06 16.93
C VAL A 21 -12.27 -21.95 16.02
N PRO A 22 -12.01 -21.56 14.75
CA PRO A 22 -11.22 -22.37 13.83
C PRO A 22 -9.78 -22.58 14.32
N ASN A 23 -9.30 -23.82 14.18
CA ASN A 23 -7.90 -24.17 14.37
C ASN A 23 -7.49 -25.16 13.26
N PRO A 24 -6.74 -24.79 12.22
CA PRO A 24 -5.97 -23.53 12.05
C PRO A 24 -6.82 -22.26 11.82
N PRO A 25 -6.23 -21.05 11.99
CA PRO A 25 -6.89 -19.79 11.72
C PRO A 25 -7.41 -19.71 10.29
N ARG A 26 -8.56 -19.06 10.06
CA ARG A 26 -9.18 -18.90 8.73
C ARG A 26 -9.78 -17.51 8.58
N PHE A 27 -9.84 -17.05 7.33
CA PHE A 27 -10.56 -15.82 6.98
C PHE A 27 -12.05 -16.11 6.81
N GLU A 28 -12.87 -15.34 7.48
CA GLU A 28 -14.33 -15.42 7.42
C GLU A 28 -14.91 -14.08 7.00
N THR A 29 -16.03 -14.09 6.24
CA THR A 29 -16.68 -12.86 5.82
C THR A 29 -17.05 -12.02 7.05
N HIS A 30 -16.53 -10.80 7.09
CA HIS A 30 -16.75 -9.84 8.17
C HIS A 30 -17.80 -8.80 7.79
N LEU A 31 -17.70 -8.23 6.58
CA LEU A 31 -18.58 -7.17 6.11
C LEU A 31 -18.66 -7.20 4.58
N SER A 32 -19.81 -6.74 4.05
CA SER A 32 -20.05 -6.61 2.61
C SER A 32 -20.70 -5.27 2.27
N GLY A 33 -20.86 -4.97 0.99
CA GLY A 33 -21.54 -3.74 0.53
C GLY A 33 -20.56 -2.71 -0.04
N PHE A 34 -19.32 -3.08 -0.29
CA PHE A 34 -18.35 -2.22 -0.98
C PHE A 34 -18.47 -2.38 -2.51
N ASN A 35 -18.00 -1.38 -3.25
CA ASN A 35 -17.95 -1.40 -4.71
C ASN A 35 -16.49 -1.47 -5.17
N ASN A 36 -16.05 -2.65 -5.60
CA ASN A 36 -14.69 -2.93 -6.04
C ASN A 36 -13.61 -2.38 -5.08
N PRO A 37 -13.59 -2.82 -3.81
CA PRO A 37 -12.60 -2.38 -2.85
C PRO A 37 -11.23 -2.99 -3.21
N ILE A 38 -10.16 -2.21 -3.04
CA ILE A 38 -8.80 -2.60 -3.40
C ILE A 38 -7.76 -2.31 -2.32
N GLY A 39 -8.16 -1.83 -1.15
CA GLY A 39 -7.26 -1.61 -0.03
C GLY A 39 -8.01 -1.35 1.27
N LEU A 40 -7.32 -1.55 2.39
CA LEU A 40 -7.82 -1.30 3.73
C LEU A 40 -6.66 -0.80 4.60
N THR A 41 -6.94 0.23 5.40
CA THR A 41 -6.02 0.78 6.40
C THR A 41 -6.78 1.33 7.60
N HIS A 42 -6.07 1.83 8.60
CA HIS A 42 -6.61 2.52 9.77
C HIS A 42 -5.91 3.88 9.96
N ALA A 43 -6.50 4.76 10.77
CA ALA A 43 -5.95 6.08 11.01
C ALA A 43 -4.91 6.13 12.14
N GLY A 44 -4.81 5.10 12.98
CA GLY A 44 -3.94 5.10 14.16
C GLY A 44 -4.37 6.12 15.22
N ASP A 45 -5.66 6.46 15.26
CA ASP A 45 -6.23 7.53 16.10
C ASP A 45 -6.97 7.03 17.34
N GLY A 46 -6.88 5.73 17.63
CA GLY A 46 -7.57 5.08 18.75
C GLY A 46 -9.06 4.85 18.52
N SER A 47 -9.58 5.18 17.34
CA SER A 47 -11.01 5.04 17.04
C SER A 47 -11.42 3.64 16.59
N GLY A 48 -10.46 2.80 16.20
CA GLY A 48 -10.71 1.48 15.62
C GLY A 48 -11.41 1.52 14.25
N ARG A 49 -11.52 2.71 13.61
CA ARG A 49 -12.09 2.84 12.27
C ARG A 49 -11.23 2.14 11.23
N LEU A 50 -11.89 1.42 10.30
CA LEU A 50 -11.24 0.93 9.10
C LEU A 50 -11.60 1.83 7.92
N PHE A 51 -10.62 2.12 7.10
CA PHE A 51 -10.77 2.91 5.89
C PHE A 51 -10.51 2.02 4.68
N VAL A 52 -11.50 1.91 3.79
CA VAL A 52 -11.50 0.99 2.65
C VAL A 52 -11.56 1.81 1.37
N ASN A 53 -10.46 1.83 0.60
CA ASN A 53 -10.46 2.50 -0.69
C ASN A 53 -11.06 1.59 -1.77
N GLN A 54 -12.00 2.17 -2.50
CA GLN A 54 -12.63 1.58 -3.66
C GLN A 54 -11.98 2.14 -4.92
N GLN A 55 -11.67 1.28 -5.88
CA GLN A 55 -10.95 1.66 -7.11
C GLN A 55 -11.60 2.84 -7.83
N CYS A 56 -12.94 2.92 -7.80
CA CYS A 56 -13.74 3.98 -8.43
C CYS A 56 -13.69 5.34 -7.71
N GLY A 57 -12.83 5.53 -6.70
CA GLY A 57 -12.54 6.83 -6.11
C GLY A 57 -13.10 7.07 -4.70
N ALA A 58 -13.94 6.19 -4.17
CA ALA A 58 -14.51 6.37 -2.83
C ALA A 58 -13.62 5.75 -1.74
N LEU A 59 -13.35 6.52 -0.68
CA LEU A 59 -12.78 6.02 0.57
C LEU A 59 -13.92 5.82 1.57
N ARG A 60 -14.23 4.58 1.90
CA ARG A 60 -15.32 4.19 2.79
C ARG A 60 -14.83 4.01 4.22
N VAL A 61 -15.71 4.28 5.18
CA VAL A 61 -15.44 4.11 6.61
C VAL A 61 -16.27 2.96 7.17
N VAL A 62 -15.60 2.09 7.92
CA VAL A 62 -16.26 1.12 8.81
C VAL A 62 -16.01 1.58 10.24
N ARG A 63 -17.07 1.75 11.01
CA ARG A 63 -17.03 2.11 12.43
C ARG A 63 -17.92 1.15 13.21
N ASP A 64 -17.44 0.63 14.33
CA ASP A 64 -18.15 -0.30 15.19
C ASP A 64 -18.76 -1.51 14.43
N GLY A 65 -17.99 -2.02 13.45
CA GLY A 65 -18.38 -3.16 12.62
C GLY A 65 -19.44 -2.83 11.54
N ALA A 66 -19.80 -1.56 11.34
CA ALA A 66 -20.78 -1.13 10.35
C ALA A 66 -20.17 -0.24 9.26
N LEU A 67 -20.53 -0.51 8.00
CA LEU A 67 -20.18 0.36 6.86
C LEU A 67 -21.04 1.62 6.90
N LEU A 68 -20.40 2.79 7.04
CA LEU A 68 -21.11 4.07 7.04
C LEU A 68 -21.65 4.40 5.65
N SER A 69 -22.80 5.10 5.59
CA SER A 69 -23.48 5.45 4.33
C SER A 69 -22.65 6.46 3.49
N ALA A 70 -22.11 7.51 4.13
CA ALA A 70 -21.28 8.51 3.47
C ALA A 70 -19.84 8.04 3.36
N PRO A 71 -19.12 8.29 2.22
CA PRO A 71 -17.69 8.08 2.12
C PRO A 71 -16.94 9.16 2.90
N TYR A 72 -15.75 8.82 3.41
CA TYR A 72 -14.82 9.79 3.99
C TYR A 72 -14.37 10.83 2.95
N PHE A 73 -14.13 10.35 1.74
CA PHE A 73 -13.68 11.09 0.57
C PHE A 73 -14.18 10.39 -0.70
N ASN A 74 -14.40 11.13 -1.79
CA ASN A 74 -14.72 10.53 -3.09
C ASN A 74 -14.16 11.38 -4.24
N ALA A 75 -13.11 10.88 -4.90
CA ALA A 75 -12.44 11.56 -6.02
C ALA A 75 -13.37 11.74 -7.24
N ALA A 76 -14.29 10.81 -7.48
CA ALA A 76 -15.12 10.80 -8.69
C ALA A 76 -16.39 11.66 -8.57
N VAL A 77 -16.96 11.78 -7.36
CA VAL A 77 -18.31 12.35 -7.16
C VAL A 77 -18.28 13.62 -6.31
N SER A 78 -17.55 13.61 -5.18
CA SER A 78 -17.52 14.77 -4.26
C SER A 78 -16.74 15.95 -4.83
N ASN A 79 -15.92 15.69 -5.83
CA ASN A 79 -15.16 16.71 -6.54
C ASN A 79 -15.00 16.28 -8.01
N PRO A 80 -16.04 16.44 -8.85
CA PRO A 80 -16.00 16.01 -10.26
C PRO A 80 -14.88 16.68 -11.05
N ASN A 81 -14.34 17.78 -10.54
CA ASN A 81 -13.18 18.48 -11.06
C ASN A 81 -12.04 18.48 -10.03
N LEU A 82 -11.75 17.34 -9.40
CA LEU A 82 -10.75 17.22 -8.35
C LEU A 82 -9.70 18.33 -8.40
N GLN A 83 -9.85 19.31 -7.51
CA GLN A 83 -9.01 20.51 -7.51
C GLN A 83 -7.99 20.44 -6.39
N CYS A 84 -6.73 20.64 -6.74
CA CYS A 84 -5.63 20.64 -5.79
C CYS A 84 -4.67 21.79 -6.10
N THR A 85 -4.02 22.30 -5.08
CA THR A 85 -2.99 23.33 -5.24
C THR A 85 -1.63 22.67 -5.44
N TYR A 86 -0.94 23.04 -6.51
CA TYR A 86 0.47 22.70 -6.63
C TYR A 86 1.30 23.62 -5.72
N PRO A 87 2.35 23.11 -5.06
CA PRO A 87 3.22 23.95 -4.26
C PRO A 87 3.76 25.13 -5.07
N GLY A 88 3.58 26.35 -4.55
CA GLY A 88 3.96 27.60 -5.24
C GLY A 88 2.84 28.24 -6.07
N ASP A 89 1.73 27.57 -6.34
CA ASP A 89 0.57 28.17 -6.99
C ASP A 89 -0.29 28.95 -5.96
N SER A 90 -0.90 30.02 -6.41
CA SER A 90 -1.83 30.82 -5.60
C SER A 90 -3.28 30.33 -5.70
N SER A 91 -3.58 29.44 -6.62
CA SER A 91 -4.93 28.94 -6.90
C SER A 91 -4.89 27.42 -7.20
N PRO A 92 -5.96 26.69 -6.85
CA PRO A 92 -6.05 25.28 -7.18
C PRO A 92 -6.20 25.08 -8.70
N SER A 93 -5.65 23.97 -9.18
CA SER A 93 -5.79 23.47 -10.53
C SER A 93 -6.63 22.19 -10.55
N THR A 94 -7.36 21.96 -11.65
CA THR A 94 -8.06 20.69 -11.87
C THR A 94 -7.03 19.62 -12.19
N VAL A 95 -7.00 18.55 -11.39
CA VAL A 95 -6.18 17.36 -11.67
C VAL A 95 -6.99 16.22 -12.26
N GLY A 96 -8.28 16.16 -11.95
CA GLY A 96 -9.20 15.13 -12.43
C GLY A 96 -8.93 13.75 -11.82
N PHE A 97 -9.67 12.75 -12.29
CA PHE A 97 -9.57 11.38 -11.81
C PHE A 97 -9.90 10.39 -12.93
N SER A 98 -9.15 9.31 -13.02
CA SER A 98 -9.45 8.18 -13.88
C SER A 98 -9.43 6.86 -13.12
N SER A 99 -10.27 5.91 -13.54
CA SER A 99 -10.31 4.56 -12.99
C SER A 99 -10.64 3.53 -14.07
N GLY A 100 -10.23 2.30 -13.83
CA GLY A 100 -10.44 1.17 -14.74
C GLY A 100 -9.11 0.50 -15.13
N GLY A 101 -9.15 -0.79 -15.40
CA GLY A 101 -7.92 -1.58 -15.48
C GLY A 101 -7.20 -1.55 -14.14
N GLU A 102 -5.96 -1.06 -14.11
CA GLU A 102 -5.19 -0.87 -12.87
C GLU A 102 -5.26 0.56 -12.32
N ARG A 103 -5.89 1.49 -13.03
CA ARG A 103 -6.06 2.89 -12.62
C ARG A 103 -7.15 3.06 -11.57
N GLY A 104 -7.03 4.07 -10.72
CA GLY A 104 -8.05 4.40 -9.72
C GLY A 104 -7.51 5.06 -8.46
N LEU A 105 -8.25 4.95 -7.36
CA LEU A 105 -7.83 5.33 -6.01
C LEU A 105 -7.00 4.19 -5.39
N LEU A 106 -5.68 4.21 -5.57
CA LEU A 106 -4.79 3.07 -5.40
C LEU A 106 -4.22 2.92 -3.98
N GLY A 107 -3.99 4.03 -3.27
CA GLY A 107 -3.39 4.01 -1.94
C GLY A 107 -3.91 5.10 -1.01
N ILE A 108 -3.98 4.78 0.28
CA ILE A 108 -4.33 5.70 1.36
C ILE A 108 -3.38 5.49 2.52
N ALA A 109 -2.88 6.57 3.09
CA ALA A 109 -2.10 6.54 4.33
C ALA A 109 -2.45 7.73 5.22
N PHE A 110 -2.68 7.47 6.50
CA PHE A 110 -2.83 8.52 7.51
C PHE A 110 -1.47 8.80 8.12
N HIS A 111 -1.19 10.09 8.35
CA HIS A 111 0.06 10.50 8.98
C HIS A 111 0.19 9.88 10.38
N PRO A 112 1.38 9.44 10.84
CA PRO A 112 1.55 8.87 12.18
C PRO A 112 1.03 9.78 13.32
N GLN A 113 1.03 11.10 13.09
CA GLN A 113 0.47 12.10 14.01
C GLN A 113 -0.89 12.62 13.55
N PHE A 114 -1.71 11.79 12.87
CA PHE A 114 -3.00 12.20 12.29
C PHE A 114 -3.91 12.88 13.32
N VAL A 115 -3.97 12.40 14.54
CA VAL A 115 -4.77 12.99 15.63
C VAL A 115 -4.47 14.49 15.85
N SER A 116 -3.22 14.89 15.68
CA SER A 116 -2.78 16.27 15.94
C SER A 116 -2.69 17.13 14.68
N ASN A 117 -2.38 16.53 13.51
CA ASN A 117 -2.14 17.31 12.30
C ASN A 117 -3.21 17.11 11.20
N GLY A 118 -4.10 16.12 11.35
CA GLY A 118 -5.19 15.84 10.43
C GLY A 118 -4.78 15.41 9.01
N ARG A 119 -3.49 15.10 8.77
CA ARG A 119 -2.99 14.84 7.41
C ARG A 119 -3.31 13.43 6.95
N VAL A 120 -3.95 13.34 5.78
CA VAL A 120 -4.20 12.08 5.06
C VAL A 120 -3.64 12.18 3.64
N PHE A 121 -2.97 11.13 3.22
CA PHE A 121 -2.34 11.02 1.90
C PHE A 121 -3.13 10.06 1.02
N VAL A 122 -3.28 10.44 -0.23
CA VAL A 122 -4.08 9.74 -1.23
C VAL A 122 -3.24 9.56 -2.49
N SER A 123 -3.09 8.32 -2.94
CA SER A 123 -2.48 7.98 -4.23
C SER A 123 -3.58 7.58 -5.20
N LEU A 124 -3.61 8.21 -6.36
CA LEU A 124 -4.58 7.93 -7.42
C LEU A 124 -4.00 8.22 -8.81
N THR A 125 -4.78 7.88 -9.85
CA THR A 125 -4.48 8.28 -11.23
C THR A 125 -5.34 9.45 -11.65
N ASP A 126 -4.72 10.47 -12.23
CA ASP A 126 -5.40 11.67 -12.74
C ASP A 126 -6.20 11.40 -14.02
N ALA A 127 -6.81 12.44 -14.60
CA ALA A 127 -7.62 12.32 -15.82
C ALA A 127 -6.83 11.81 -17.03
N ASN A 128 -5.51 12.02 -17.08
CA ASN A 128 -4.63 11.55 -18.16
C ASN A 128 -4.12 10.12 -17.89
N GLY A 129 -4.23 9.65 -16.65
CA GLY A 129 -3.72 8.35 -16.19
C GLY A 129 -2.37 8.45 -15.50
N ASP A 130 -1.88 9.65 -15.22
CA ASP A 130 -0.65 9.88 -14.46
C ASP A 130 -0.86 9.59 -12.98
N THR A 131 0.19 9.12 -12.31
CA THR A 131 0.15 8.87 -10.88
C THR A 131 0.31 10.16 -10.09
N LEU A 132 -0.61 10.38 -9.15
CA LEU A 132 -0.60 11.50 -8.21
C LEU A 132 -0.56 11.02 -6.78
N LEU A 133 0.31 11.64 -5.97
CA LEU A 133 0.24 11.62 -4.51
C LEU A 133 -0.25 12.98 -4.04
N MET A 134 -1.34 12.98 -3.29
CA MET A 134 -1.97 14.19 -2.77
C MET A 134 -2.08 14.12 -1.25
N ARG A 135 -2.16 15.29 -0.62
CA ARG A 135 -2.40 15.44 0.82
C ARG A 135 -3.64 16.28 1.06
N TYR A 136 -4.49 15.82 1.98
CA TYR A 136 -5.57 16.59 2.59
C TYR A 136 -5.29 16.81 4.07
N THR A 137 -5.93 17.83 4.65
CA THR A 137 -5.86 18.12 6.09
C THR A 137 -7.28 18.17 6.65
N ALA A 138 -7.65 17.19 7.47
CA ALA A 138 -8.90 17.15 8.20
C ALA A 138 -8.81 18.10 9.40
N ALA A 139 -9.67 19.10 9.45
CA ALA A 139 -9.76 20.00 10.60
C ALA A 139 -10.25 19.28 11.87
N ASN A 140 -11.03 18.23 11.70
CA ASN A 140 -11.45 17.33 12.77
C ASN A 140 -11.07 15.89 12.41
N PRO A 141 -9.94 15.36 12.93
CA PRO A 141 -9.50 13.99 12.68
C PRO A 141 -10.51 12.92 13.10
N ALA A 142 -11.39 13.19 14.06
CA ALA A 142 -12.42 12.25 14.52
C ALA A 142 -13.64 12.20 13.59
N ALA A 143 -13.75 13.08 12.59
CA ALA A 143 -14.86 13.10 11.64
C ALA A 143 -14.85 11.87 10.72
N ASP A 144 -16.02 11.41 10.33
CA ASP A 144 -16.19 10.28 9.41
C ASP A 144 -16.29 10.72 7.94
N VAL A 145 -16.25 12.03 7.68
CA VAL A 145 -16.36 12.63 6.35
C VAL A 145 -15.47 13.87 6.31
N LEU A 146 -14.67 14.02 5.26
CA LEU A 146 -13.98 15.28 4.99
C LEU A 146 -14.98 16.35 4.58
N SER A 147 -14.95 17.48 5.25
CA SER A 147 -15.77 18.66 4.91
C SER A 147 -15.33 19.30 3.59
N ALA A 148 -16.14 20.19 3.04
CA ALA A 148 -15.75 20.99 1.86
C ALA A 148 -14.48 21.81 2.11
N GLN A 149 -14.30 22.32 3.34
CA GLN A 149 -13.09 23.05 3.75
C GLN A 149 -11.87 22.13 3.79
N ASP A 150 -12.01 20.88 4.29
CA ASP A 150 -10.93 19.91 4.29
C ASP A 150 -10.54 19.51 2.87
N LEU A 151 -11.52 19.30 1.97
CA LEU A 151 -11.28 19.02 0.55
C LEU A 151 -10.53 20.16 -0.16
N ALA A 152 -10.77 21.40 0.23
CA ALA A 152 -10.08 22.58 -0.32
C ALA A 152 -8.61 22.68 0.13
N THR A 153 -8.16 21.89 1.12
CA THR A 153 -6.74 21.82 1.53
C THR A 153 -5.88 20.95 0.62
N CYS A 154 -6.47 20.38 -0.43
CA CYS A 154 -5.76 19.46 -1.34
C CYS A 154 -4.45 20.06 -1.87
N THR A 155 -3.35 19.35 -1.63
CA THR A 155 -2.02 19.72 -2.14
C THR A 155 -1.45 18.54 -2.92
N VAL A 156 -0.96 18.79 -4.14
CA VAL A 156 -0.21 17.78 -4.91
C VAL A 156 1.18 17.65 -4.32
N VAL A 157 1.51 16.48 -3.79
CA VAL A 157 2.81 16.19 -3.18
C VAL A 157 3.80 15.72 -4.25
N LEU A 158 3.40 14.75 -5.08
CA LEU A 158 4.23 14.15 -6.11
C LEU A 158 3.37 13.82 -7.33
N ARG A 159 3.95 13.94 -8.53
CA ARG A 159 3.31 13.57 -9.79
C ARG A 159 4.30 12.82 -10.67
N VAL A 160 3.86 11.68 -11.23
CA VAL A 160 4.67 10.83 -12.10
C VAL A 160 3.93 10.57 -13.41
N ASP A 161 4.58 10.91 -14.51
CA ASP A 161 4.14 10.59 -15.88
C ASP A 161 4.15 9.06 -16.08
N GLN A 162 3.05 8.50 -16.55
CA GLN A 162 2.88 7.05 -16.77
C GLN A 162 3.02 6.73 -18.26
N ASP A 163 3.94 5.82 -18.61
CA ASP A 163 4.12 5.41 -20.00
C ASP A 163 2.90 4.67 -20.59
N PHE A 164 2.22 3.84 -19.74
CA PHE A 164 1.06 3.03 -20.15
C PHE A 164 -0.03 3.03 -19.08
N SER A 165 -1.12 2.30 -19.34
CA SER A 165 -2.31 2.28 -18.47
C SER A 165 -2.28 1.25 -17.33
N ASN A 166 -1.25 0.44 -17.26
CA ASN A 166 -1.09 -0.65 -16.29
C ASN A 166 0.24 -0.57 -15.54
N HIS A 167 0.46 -1.46 -14.57
CA HIS A 167 1.57 -1.45 -13.64
C HIS A 167 1.69 -0.12 -12.87
N ASN A 168 0.56 0.40 -12.43
CA ASN A 168 0.55 1.67 -11.70
C ASN A 168 1.13 1.53 -10.28
N GLY A 169 1.10 0.32 -9.67
CA GLY A 169 1.44 0.14 -8.26
C GLY A 169 0.51 0.99 -7.39
N GLY A 170 1.03 2.07 -6.83
CA GLY A 170 0.21 3.11 -6.21
C GLY A 170 -0.04 2.92 -4.71
N HIS A 171 0.42 1.84 -4.09
CA HIS A 171 0.29 1.66 -2.64
C HIS A 171 1.24 2.60 -1.89
N ILE A 172 0.74 3.19 -0.78
CA ILE A 172 1.48 4.06 0.12
C ILE A 172 1.30 3.62 1.57
N ALA A 173 2.35 3.70 2.35
CA ALA A 173 2.31 3.46 3.79
C ALA A 173 3.42 4.24 4.50
N PHE A 174 3.19 4.62 5.76
CA PHE A 174 4.26 5.14 6.60
C PHE A 174 5.11 4.00 7.15
N GLY A 175 6.42 4.14 7.03
CA GLY A 175 7.38 3.25 7.67
C GLY A 175 7.52 3.52 9.17
N PRO A 176 8.16 2.59 9.92
CA PRO A 176 8.41 2.76 11.35
C PRO A 176 9.34 3.95 11.66
N ASP A 177 10.04 4.45 10.65
CA ASP A 177 10.90 5.64 10.70
C ASP A 177 10.12 6.96 10.52
N GLY A 178 8.80 6.89 10.34
CA GLY A 178 7.91 8.04 10.19
C GLY A 178 7.84 8.65 8.80
N TYR A 179 8.58 8.13 7.82
CA TYR A 179 8.55 8.58 6.44
C TYR A 179 7.51 7.85 5.60
N LEU A 180 7.06 8.50 4.53
CA LEU A 180 6.10 7.91 3.60
C LEU A 180 6.83 7.10 2.52
N TYR A 181 6.46 5.81 2.41
CA TYR A 181 6.93 4.94 1.34
C TYR A 181 5.88 4.83 0.25
N PHE A 182 6.33 4.77 -1.00
CA PHE A 182 5.47 4.71 -2.17
C PHE A 182 6.02 3.72 -3.19
N GLY A 183 5.27 2.66 -3.48
CA GLY A 183 5.59 1.66 -4.51
C GLY A 183 5.03 2.06 -5.86
N LEU A 184 5.90 2.22 -6.87
CA LEU A 184 5.55 2.54 -8.25
C LEU A 184 5.94 1.38 -9.17
N GLY A 185 5.02 0.97 -10.05
CA GLY A 185 5.32 0.00 -11.10
C GLY A 185 6.22 0.57 -12.20
N ASP A 186 6.64 -0.29 -13.13
CA ASP A 186 7.55 0.06 -14.24
C ASP A 186 6.92 0.92 -15.33
N GLY A 187 5.68 1.38 -15.14
CA GLY A 187 4.93 2.20 -16.11
C GLY A 187 4.16 1.40 -17.14
N GLY A 188 4.25 0.07 -17.12
CA GLY A 188 3.35 -0.80 -17.87
C GLY A 188 3.91 -1.46 -19.13
N SER A 189 3.01 -2.12 -19.85
CA SER A 189 3.30 -2.99 -21.00
C SER A 189 4.07 -4.26 -20.64
N GLY A 190 4.44 -5.08 -21.63
CA GLY A 190 5.22 -6.31 -21.41
C GLY A 190 6.71 -6.08 -21.45
N ASN A 191 7.46 -6.72 -20.54
CA ASN A 191 8.91 -6.72 -20.49
C ASN A 191 9.57 -5.32 -20.37
N ASP A 192 8.91 -4.37 -19.69
CA ASP A 192 9.44 -3.03 -19.43
C ASP A 192 10.09 -2.39 -20.68
N PRO A 193 9.32 -2.06 -21.74
CA PRO A 193 9.87 -1.60 -23.01
C PRO A 193 10.63 -0.28 -22.87
N CYS A 194 10.30 0.50 -21.84
CA CYS A 194 10.92 1.79 -21.56
C CYS A 194 12.13 1.67 -20.61
N SER A 195 12.44 0.47 -20.12
CA SER A 195 13.57 0.16 -19.22
C SER A 195 13.51 0.92 -17.89
N ARG A 196 12.30 1.20 -17.39
CA ARG A 196 12.10 1.98 -16.18
C ARG A 196 12.64 1.26 -14.94
N GLY A 197 12.47 -0.05 -14.85
CA GLY A 197 12.89 -0.83 -13.67
C GLY A 197 14.37 -0.61 -13.32
N GLN A 198 15.26 -0.53 -14.29
CA GLN A 198 16.72 -0.38 -14.09
C GLN A 198 17.24 1.03 -14.40
N THR A 199 16.44 1.96 -14.93
CA THR A 199 16.86 3.34 -15.18
C THR A 199 16.79 4.14 -13.89
N LEU A 200 17.89 4.68 -13.42
CA LEU A 200 18.02 5.43 -12.16
C LEU A 200 18.14 6.94 -12.39
N ALA A 201 18.85 7.34 -13.44
CA ALA A 201 19.13 8.74 -13.71
C ALA A 201 18.23 9.31 -14.81
N PRO A 202 17.69 10.53 -14.66
CA PRO A 202 16.87 11.19 -15.66
C PRO A 202 17.55 11.27 -17.05
N GLY A 203 18.86 11.53 -17.07
CA GLY A 203 19.64 11.60 -18.32
C GLY A 203 19.77 10.27 -19.08
N SER A 204 19.34 9.15 -18.48
CA SER A 204 19.35 7.82 -19.10
C SER A 204 17.97 7.32 -19.48
N LEU A 205 16.93 8.16 -19.36
CA LEU A 205 15.56 7.81 -19.72
C LEU A 205 15.42 7.57 -21.23
N ASN A 206 14.79 6.45 -21.59
CA ASN A 206 14.27 6.27 -22.95
C ASN A 206 13.02 7.14 -23.10
N ASN A 207 13.09 8.16 -23.95
CA ASN A 207 12.04 9.15 -24.20
C ASN A 207 11.58 9.13 -25.67
N SER A 208 11.62 7.98 -26.33
CA SER A 208 11.29 7.83 -27.76
C SER A 208 10.12 6.85 -27.99
N GLY A 209 9.39 7.06 -29.05
CA GLY A 209 8.25 6.21 -29.41
C GLY A 209 7.19 6.19 -28.32
N ASP A 210 6.74 5.00 -27.93
CA ASP A 210 5.72 4.81 -26.89
C ASP A 210 6.20 5.22 -25.48
N CYS A 211 7.50 5.47 -25.33
CA CYS A 211 8.12 5.94 -24.09
C CYS A 211 8.31 7.47 -24.06
N ALA A 212 7.72 8.20 -25.00
CA ALA A 212 7.79 9.66 -25.02
C ALA A 212 6.97 10.29 -23.88
N VAL A 213 7.38 11.48 -23.45
CA VAL A 213 6.61 12.27 -22.47
C VAL A 213 5.22 12.55 -23.02
N ASP A 214 4.19 12.35 -22.19
CA ASP A 214 2.83 12.73 -22.54
C ASP A 214 2.75 14.25 -22.84
N ALA A 215 2.15 14.60 -23.97
CA ALA A 215 2.04 16.00 -24.38
C ALA A 215 1.19 16.83 -23.40
N ALA A 216 0.15 16.23 -22.78
CA ALA A 216 -0.66 16.91 -21.79
C ALA A 216 0.10 17.09 -20.47
N PHE A 217 0.91 16.10 -20.07
CA PHE A 217 1.79 16.20 -18.92
C PHE A 217 2.79 17.34 -19.07
N ALA A 218 3.46 17.41 -20.23
CA ALA A 218 4.42 18.44 -20.56
C ALA A 218 3.76 19.84 -20.67
N ALA A 219 2.60 19.95 -21.30
CA ALA A 219 1.86 21.21 -21.44
C ALA A 219 1.43 21.79 -20.08
N ASN A 220 1.19 20.95 -19.09
CA ASN A 220 0.89 21.36 -17.71
C ASN A 220 2.14 21.64 -16.86
N GLY A 221 3.34 21.69 -17.47
CA GLY A 221 4.60 21.96 -16.80
C GLY A 221 5.09 20.82 -15.89
N GLY A 222 4.61 19.60 -16.11
CA GLY A 222 5.03 18.40 -15.38
C GLY A 222 6.55 18.15 -15.56
N ASN A 223 7.14 17.49 -14.56
CA ASN A 223 8.55 17.13 -14.59
C ASN A 223 8.74 15.79 -15.33
N ALA A 224 9.26 15.83 -16.56
CA ALA A 224 9.52 14.65 -17.39
C ALA A 224 10.48 13.64 -16.73
N ASP A 225 11.35 14.11 -15.83
CA ASP A 225 12.28 13.26 -15.08
C ASP A 225 11.57 12.32 -14.11
N SER A 226 10.30 12.61 -13.78
CA SER A 226 9.47 11.79 -12.89
C SER A 226 9.37 10.32 -13.33
N ARG A 227 9.52 10.02 -14.62
CA ARG A 227 9.54 8.66 -15.13
C ARG A 227 10.74 7.82 -14.66
N ALA A 228 11.81 8.46 -14.17
CA ALA A 228 12.90 7.77 -13.49
C ALA A 228 12.47 7.16 -12.14
N LEU A 229 11.31 7.53 -11.61
CA LEU A 229 10.71 6.97 -10.40
C LEU A 229 9.88 5.71 -10.66
N LEU A 230 9.58 5.38 -11.92
CA LEU A 230 8.85 4.16 -12.27
C LEU A 230 9.71 2.91 -12.02
N GLY A 231 9.10 1.82 -11.54
CA GLY A 231 9.78 0.59 -11.14
C GLY A 231 10.60 0.73 -9.85
N LYS A 232 10.13 1.57 -8.91
CA LYS A 232 10.86 1.96 -7.68
C LYS A 232 9.98 1.92 -6.44
N PHE A 233 10.65 1.78 -5.30
CA PHE A 233 10.15 2.25 -4.02
C PHE A 233 10.76 3.62 -3.71
N LEU A 234 9.90 4.57 -3.34
CA LEU A 234 10.30 5.91 -2.92
C LEU A 234 10.16 6.02 -1.41
N ARG A 235 10.95 6.91 -0.80
CA ARG A 235 10.85 7.26 0.62
C ARG A 235 10.93 8.78 0.77
N LEU A 236 9.87 9.38 1.32
CA LEU A 236 9.64 10.82 1.32
C LEU A 236 9.42 11.35 2.74
N ASP A 237 10.02 12.50 3.04
CA ASP A 237 9.72 13.29 4.24
C ASP A 237 8.57 14.26 3.91
N VAL A 238 7.35 13.90 4.27
CA VAL A 238 6.16 14.70 3.99
C VAL A 238 5.88 15.80 5.02
N ASP A 239 6.75 15.95 6.02
CA ASP A 239 6.76 17.07 6.99
C ASP A 239 7.66 18.21 6.53
N ALA A 240 8.54 17.95 5.58
CA ALA A 240 9.44 18.93 4.99
C ALA A 240 8.94 19.47 3.64
N THR A 241 9.64 20.45 3.12
CA THR A 241 9.48 21.01 1.77
C THR A 241 10.84 21.23 1.15
N THR A 242 10.93 21.14 -0.17
CA THR A 242 12.19 21.39 -0.90
C THR A 242 12.02 22.56 -1.87
N ALA A 243 12.90 23.56 -1.74
CA ALA A 243 12.91 24.73 -2.59
C ALA A 243 13.24 24.39 -4.05
N VAL A 244 12.90 25.29 -4.97
CA VAL A 244 13.30 25.19 -6.38
C VAL A 244 14.82 25.17 -6.50
N GLY A 245 15.34 24.26 -7.33
CA GLY A 245 16.79 24.13 -7.57
C GLY A 245 17.58 23.45 -6.47
N SER A 246 16.93 22.88 -5.45
CA SER A 246 17.56 22.09 -4.40
C SER A 246 17.36 20.60 -4.65
N GLY A 247 18.45 19.83 -4.78
CA GLY A 247 18.41 18.37 -5.00
C GLY A 247 17.94 17.93 -6.38
N GLU A 248 18.13 16.66 -6.69
CA GLU A 248 17.63 16.03 -7.92
C GLU A 248 16.25 15.39 -7.70
N LEU A 249 15.25 16.22 -7.43
CA LEU A 249 13.87 15.78 -7.21
C LEU A 249 13.17 15.52 -8.53
N CYS A 250 12.97 14.26 -8.87
CA CYS A 250 12.29 13.82 -10.08
C CYS A 250 10.75 13.86 -9.92
N GLY A 251 10.24 13.57 -8.73
CA GLY A 251 8.81 13.58 -8.42
C GLY A 251 8.21 14.97 -8.15
N ARG A 252 9.00 16.03 -8.25
CA ARG A 252 8.52 17.40 -8.16
C ARG A 252 7.39 17.63 -9.16
N PRO A 253 6.18 18.03 -8.72
CA PRO A 253 5.01 18.09 -9.61
C PRO A 253 5.18 19.00 -10.82
N ARG A 254 5.95 20.08 -10.66
CA ARG A 254 6.33 21.03 -11.71
C ARG A 254 7.76 21.50 -11.49
N THR A 255 8.57 21.56 -12.55
CA THR A 255 10.01 21.87 -12.48
C THR A 255 10.33 23.22 -11.86
N ALA A 256 9.46 24.23 -12.07
CA ALA A 256 9.65 25.61 -11.57
C ALA A 256 9.04 25.86 -10.19
N HIS A 257 8.53 24.83 -9.50
CA HIS A 257 7.83 24.97 -8.23
C HIS A 257 8.56 24.24 -7.09
N PRO A 258 8.40 24.65 -5.82
CA PRO A 258 8.90 23.86 -4.70
C PRO A 258 8.18 22.50 -4.63
N ALA A 259 8.79 21.53 -3.94
CA ALA A 259 8.13 20.26 -3.62
C ALA A 259 7.51 20.32 -2.22
N ALA A 260 6.34 19.68 -2.03
CA ALA A 260 5.68 19.55 -0.72
C ALA A 260 6.20 18.35 0.08
N TYR A 261 7.45 17.98 -0.15
CA TYR A 261 8.20 16.94 0.59
C TYR A 261 9.68 17.27 0.61
N GLY A 262 10.40 16.70 1.56
CA GLY A 262 11.85 16.64 1.61
C GLY A 262 12.36 15.23 1.37
N ILE A 263 13.69 15.11 1.32
CA ILE A 263 14.39 13.84 1.21
C ILE A 263 14.90 13.41 2.58
N PRO A 264 14.48 12.24 3.08
CA PRO A 264 15.01 11.72 4.33
C PRO A 264 16.52 11.52 4.27
N SER A 265 17.22 11.86 5.35
CA SER A 265 18.64 11.54 5.46
C SER A 265 18.86 10.02 5.32
N GLY A 266 19.82 9.62 4.54
CA GLY A 266 20.12 8.20 4.28
C GLY A 266 19.28 7.59 3.15
N ASN A 267 18.53 8.37 2.37
CA ASN A 267 17.98 7.87 1.11
C ASN A 267 19.11 7.46 0.17
N PRO A 268 19.15 6.23 -0.33
CA PRO A 268 20.20 5.75 -1.22
C PRO A 268 20.31 6.53 -2.53
N GLY A 269 19.18 7.09 -3.03
CA GLY A 269 19.16 7.96 -4.21
C GLY A 269 19.93 9.27 -4.01
N ALA A 270 19.84 9.85 -2.81
CA ALA A 270 20.53 11.09 -2.47
C ALA A 270 22.02 10.90 -2.13
N SER A 271 22.45 9.65 -1.84
CA SER A 271 23.84 9.37 -1.41
C SER A 271 24.20 7.90 -1.62
N GLY A 272 25.51 7.58 -1.56
CA GLY A 272 25.97 6.19 -1.61
C GLY A 272 25.96 5.57 -3.01
N ALA A 273 25.61 4.29 -3.12
CA ALA A 273 25.71 3.51 -4.36
C ALA A 273 24.73 3.96 -5.45
N LEU A 274 23.66 4.62 -5.07
CA LEU A 274 22.61 5.14 -5.96
C LEU A 274 22.67 6.67 -6.14
N ALA A 275 23.77 7.34 -5.79
CA ALA A 275 23.90 8.80 -5.80
C ALA A 275 23.68 9.48 -7.17
N ALA A 276 23.57 8.71 -8.26
CA ALA A 276 23.17 9.22 -9.57
C ALA A 276 21.64 9.04 -9.85
N ALA A 277 20.92 8.42 -8.93
CA ALA A 277 19.47 8.28 -9.02
C ALA A 277 18.75 9.55 -8.55
N CYS A 278 17.44 9.61 -8.82
CA CYS A 278 16.58 10.60 -8.18
C CYS A 278 16.64 10.46 -6.65
N ASP A 279 16.69 11.57 -5.94
CA ASP A 279 16.88 11.60 -4.47
C ASP A 279 15.77 10.86 -3.71
N GLU A 280 14.58 10.74 -4.29
CA GLU A 280 13.43 10.03 -3.72
C GLU A 280 13.60 8.51 -3.64
N VAL A 281 14.52 7.95 -4.43
CA VAL A 281 14.65 6.49 -4.59
C VAL A 281 15.16 5.83 -3.32
N TRP A 282 14.38 4.86 -2.83
CA TRP A 282 14.75 3.98 -1.72
C TRP A 282 15.30 2.64 -2.21
N SER A 283 14.57 1.93 -3.07
CA SER A 283 14.96 0.67 -3.72
C SER A 283 14.35 0.61 -5.13
N TYR A 284 14.84 -0.27 -6.01
CA TYR A 284 14.45 -0.27 -7.41
C TYR A 284 14.44 -1.67 -8.04
N GLY A 285 14.05 -1.74 -9.31
CA GLY A 285 14.02 -2.99 -10.06
C GLY A 285 12.79 -3.83 -9.74
N VAL A 286 11.66 -3.19 -9.49
CA VAL A 286 10.34 -3.82 -9.33
C VAL A 286 9.49 -3.63 -10.58
N ARG A 287 8.57 -4.56 -10.85
CA ARG A 287 7.68 -4.54 -11.99
C ARG A 287 6.34 -3.86 -11.70
N ASN A 288 5.58 -4.41 -10.77
CA ASN A 288 4.30 -3.89 -10.32
C ASN A 288 4.09 -4.25 -8.84
N PRO A 289 4.75 -3.50 -7.93
CA PRO A 289 4.66 -3.76 -6.50
C PRO A 289 3.26 -3.39 -6.00
N TRP A 290 2.35 -4.39 -6.04
CA TRP A 290 0.93 -4.15 -5.84
C TRP A 290 0.60 -3.78 -4.41
N ARG A 291 1.03 -4.62 -3.42
CA ARG A 291 0.89 -4.29 -1.99
C ARG A 291 2.16 -4.60 -1.24
N PHE A 292 2.45 -3.74 -0.28
CA PHE A 292 3.54 -3.93 0.67
C PHE A 292 3.06 -3.59 2.08
N SER A 293 3.79 -4.05 3.07
CA SER A 293 3.50 -3.80 4.49
C SER A 293 4.78 -3.75 5.30
N PHE A 294 4.73 -3.06 6.44
CA PHE A 294 5.78 -3.12 7.44
C PHE A 294 5.38 -4.08 8.56
N ASP A 295 6.30 -4.95 8.97
CA ASP A 295 6.13 -5.71 10.19
C ASP A 295 6.18 -4.76 11.39
N ARG A 296 5.11 -4.69 12.15
CA ARG A 296 4.97 -3.77 13.31
C ARG A 296 6.01 -3.99 14.40
N GLU A 297 6.59 -5.20 14.50
CA GLU A 297 7.56 -5.57 15.54
C GLU A 297 8.99 -5.35 15.08
N THR A 298 9.33 -5.73 13.84
CA THR A 298 10.71 -5.67 13.34
C THR A 298 10.99 -4.45 12.47
N GLY A 299 9.96 -3.85 11.90
CA GLY A 299 10.07 -2.77 10.92
C GLY A 299 10.48 -3.23 9.53
N ASP A 300 10.55 -4.54 9.28
CA ASP A 300 10.89 -5.09 7.98
C ASP A 300 9.80 -4.79 6.95
N LEU A 301 10.23 -4.44 5.73
CA LEU A 301 9.36 -4.17 4.60
C LEU A 301 9.14 -5.45 3.79
N TRP A 302 7.88 -5.87 3.68
CA TRP A 302 7.42 -7.00 2.88
C TRP A 302 6.69 -6.50 1.65
N MET A 303 7.03 -7.00 0.46
CA MET A 303 6.51 -6.52 -0.82
C MET A 303 6.06 -7.67 -1.69
N GLY A 304 4.84 -7.61 -2.23
CA GLY A 304 4.40 -8.47 -3.32
C GLY A 304 4.62 -7.77 -4.65
N ASP A 305 5.46 -8.31 -5.51
CA ASP A 305 5.73 -7.78 -6.85
C ASP A 305 5.21 -8.73 -7.92
N VAL A 306 4.31 -8.23 -8.76
CA VAL A 306 3.62 -9.04 -9.77
C VAL A 306 4.52 -9.29 -10.96
N GLY A 307 4.81 -10.56 -11.24
CA GLY A 307 5.66 -10.97 -12.34
C GLY A 307 5.02 -10.87 -13.72
N GLN A 308 5.83 -11.09 -14.77
CA GLN A 308 5.39 -11.00 -16.17
C GLN A 308 4.55 -12.20 -16.60
N GLY A 309 5.00 -13.41 -16.27
CA GLY A 309 4.33 -14.60 -16.73
C GLY A 309 4.89 -15.91 -16.20
N ALA A 310 6.05 -15.92 -15.58
CA ALA A 310 6.72 -17.10 -15.10
C ALA A 310 6.71 -17.23 -13.57
N ARG A 311 6.89 -16.14 -12.86
CA ARG A 311 7.03 -16.10 -11.40
C ARG A 311 6.27 -14.92 -10.81
N GLU A 312 5.71 -15.16 -9.63
CA GLU A 312 5.25 -14.15 -8.68
C GLU A 312 6.24 -14.12 -7.52
N GLU A 313 6.53 -12.95 -6.93
CA GLU A 313 7.56 -12.86 -5.91
C GLU A 313 7.12 -12.08 -4.66
N ILE A 314 7.66 -12.52 -3.52
CA ILE A 314 7.61 -11.79 -2.25
C ILE A 314 9.02 -11.38 -1.89
N ASN A 315 9.22 -10.09 -1.79
CA ASN A 315 10.47 -9.47 -1.38
C ASN A 315 10.44 -9.12 0.11
N LEU A 316 11.58 -9.27 0.77
CA LEU A 316 11.80 -8.89 2.16
C LEU A 316 12.99 -7.95 2.24
N GLU A 317 12.74 -6.75 2.73
CA GLU A 317 13.79 -5.78 3.00
C GLU A 317 13.88 -5.55 4.51
N PRO A 318 15.00 -5.89 5.16
CA PRO A 318 15.19 -5.58 6.57
C PRO A 318 15.07 -4.09 6.86
N SER A 319 14.59 -3.75 8.02
CA SER A 319 14.39 -2.38 8.46
C SER A 319 15.63 -1.51 8.21
N GLY A 320 15.45 -0.40 7.51
CA GLY A 320 16.53 0.55 7.20
C GLY A 320 17.53 0.12 6.12
N ALA A 321 17.27 -0.97 5.39
CA ALA A 321 18.25 -1.58 4.47
C ALA A 321 18.19 -1.12 3.01
N GLY A 322 17.57 -0.01 2.67
CA GLY A 322 17.37 0.51 1.30
C GLY A 322 18.53 0.34 0.32
N GLY A 323 18.39 0.78 -0.91
CA GLY A 323 19.39 0.69 -1.96
C GLY A 323 19.42 -0.66 -2.68
N ARG A 324 18.38 -1.46 -2.55
CA ARG A 324 18.27 -2.79 -3.16
C ARG A 324 17.82 -2.73 -4.60
N ASN A 325 18.32 -3.68 -5.40
CA ASN A 325 17.91 -3.92 -6.77
C ASN A 325 17.21 -5.29 -6.86
N TYR A 326 15.90 -5.30 -7.04
CA TYR A 326 15.10 -6.53 -7.13
C TYR A 326 15.13 -7.18 -8.54
N GLY A 327 15.81 -6.53 -9.49
CA GLY A 327 16.28 -7.15 -10.73
C GLY A 327 15.33 -7.02 -11.92
N TRP A 328 14.09 -6.57 -11.79
CA TRP A 328 13.20 -6.35 -12.93
C TRP A 328 13.81 -5.30 -13.87
N ARG A 329 13.87 -5.51 -15.19
CA ARG A 329 13.34 -6.64 -15.98
C ARG A 329 14.36 -7.78 -16.24
N CYS A 330 15.52 -7.75 -15.66
CA CYS A 330 16.54 -8.78 -15.88
C CYS A 330 16.18 -10.10 -15.18
N ARG A 331 15.43 -9.97 -14.09
CA ARG A 331 14.97 -11.07 -13.24
C ARG A 331 13.45 -11.04 -13.12
N GLU A 332 12.85 -12.21 -13.04
CA GLU A 332 11.47 -12.45 -12.65
C GLU A 332 11.50 -13.53 -11.55
N GLY A 333 11.37 -13.12 -10.30
CA GLY A 333 11.70 -13.97 -9.16
C GLY A 333 13.17 -14.40 -9.18
N THR A 334 13.41 -15.66 -8.89
CA THR A 334 14.77 -16.27 -8.85
C THR A 334 15.33 -16.64 -10.23
N ILE A 335 14.59 -16.41 -11.33
CA ILE A 335 15.02 -16.78 -12.69
C ILE A 335 15.37 -15.55 -13.55
N ALA A 336 16.11 -15.74 -14.61
CA ALA A 336 16.22 -14.75 -15.66
C ALA A 336 14.86 -14.58 -16.35
N THR A 337 14.44 -13.34 -16.60
CA THR A 337 13.15 -13.05 -17.23
C THR A 337 13.09 -13.66 -18.64
N PRO A 338 12.12 -14.55 -18.93
CA PRO A 338 12.00 -15.14 -20.27
C PRO A 338 11.78 -14.07 -21.36
N GLY A 339 12.60 -14.10 -22.40
CA GLY A 339 12.48 -13.18 -23.53
C GLY A 339 12.98 -11.76 -23.28
N ALA A 340 13.45 -11.42 -22.09
CA ALA A 340 14.09 -10.14 -21.82
C ALA A 340 15.61 -10.24 -22.01
N SER A 341 16.20 -9.18 -22.56
CA SER A 341 17.66 -9.04 -22.62
C SER A 341 18.11 -7.94 -21.67
N CYS A 342 19.10 -8.24 -20.84
CA CYS A 342 19.79 -7.24 -20.03
C CYS A 342 21.24 -7.16 -20.47
N SER A 343 21.67 -5.95 -20.82
CA SER A 343 23.07 -5.68 -21.19
C SER A 343 23.73 -4.83 -20.11
N GLY A 344 24.97 -5.16 -19.80
CA GLY A 344 25.76 -4.46 -18.79
C GLY A 344 25.61 -5.03 -17.36
N ALA A 345 26.53 -4.63 -16.48
CA ALA A 345 26.45 -4.96 -15.07
C ALA A 345 25.41 -4.03 -14.39
N PRO A 346 24.60 -4.55 -13.45
CA PRO A 346 23.71 -3.70 -12.68
C PRO A 346 24.52 -2.74 -11.78
N VAL A 347 23.97 -1.55 -11.49
CA VAL A 347 24.59 -0.58 -10.58
C VAL A 347 24.79 -1.17 -9.19
N VAL A 348 23.80 -1.92 -8.71
CA VAL A 348 23.87 -2.71 -7.48
C VAL A 348 23.50 -4.15 -7.83
N ALA A 349 24.18 -5.13 -7.24
CA ALA A 349 23.89 -6.55 -7.41
C ALA A 349 22.40 -6.84 -7.12
N PHE A 350 21.83 -7.79 -7.85
CA PHE A 350 20.43 -8.18 -7.64
C PHE A 350 20.22 -8.75 -6.24
N THR A 351 19.13 -8.36 -5.63
CA THR A 351 18.62 -8.92 -4.37
C THR A 351 17.61 -10.00 -4.72
N GLU A 352 17.88 -11.21 -4.27
CA GLU A 352 16.91 -12.30 -4.47
C GLU A 352 15.66 -12.07 -3.61
N PRO A 353 14.45 -12.47 -4.08
CA PRO A 353 13.24 -12.42 -3.27
C PRO A 353 13.35 -13.33 -2.03
N ALA A 354 12.58 -13.06 -0.99
CA ALA A 354 12.45 -13.96 0.15
C ALA A 354 11.95 -15.33 -0.31
N PHE A 355 11.05 -15.34 -1.27
CA PHE A 355 10.63 -16.52 -2.05
C PHE A 355 9.82 -16.08 -3.28
N ASP A 356 9.74 -16.99 -4.25
CA ASP A 356 8.89 -16.85 -5.42
C ASP A 356 8.02 -18.10 -5.63
N TYR A 357 7.04 -17.99 -6.49
CA TYR A 357 6.24 -19.15 -6.92
C TYR A 357 5.87 -19.04 -8.39
N GLY A 358 5.70 -20.23 -9.04
CA GLY A 358 5.11 -20.32 -10.38
C GLY A 358 3.62 -19.97 -10.34
N ARG A 359 2.92 -20.30 -11.43
CA ARG A 359 1.48 -20.02 -11.55
C ARG A 359 0.62 -21.29 -11.44
N PRO A 360 0.68 -22.02 -10.30
CA PRO A 360 -0.13 -23.22 -10.11
C PRO A 360 -1.61 -22.83 -9.94
N ASN A 361 -2.50 -23.74 -10.31
CA ASN A 361 -3.95 -23.62 -10.04
C ASN A 361 -4.59 -22.30 -10.54
N GLY A 362 -4.04 -21.68 -11.59
CA GLY A 362 -4.53 -20.42 -12.11
C GLY A 362 -4.04 -19.18 -11.37
N ALA A 363 -3.03 -19.29 -10.53
CA ALA A 363 -2.33 -18.13 -9.96
C ALA A 363 -1.76 -17.24 -11.08
N CYS A 364 -1.82 -15.92 -10.91
CA CYS A 364 -1.38 -14.99 -11.95
C CYS A 364 -0.89 -13.63 -11.44
N SER A 365 -1.18 -13.29 -10.19
CA SER A 365 -0.88 -11.96 -9.65
C SER A 365 -0.83 -12.03 -8.13
N VAL A 366 0.38 -11.96 -7.58
CA VAL A 366 0.56 -11.87 -6.14
C VAL A 366 -0.07 -10.60 -5.58
N THR A 367 -0.88 -10.76 -4.56
CA THR A 367 -1.52 -9.60 -3.90
C THR A 367 -0.58 -8.93 -2.88
N GLY A 368 0.45 -9.63 -2.41
CA GLY A 368 1.23 -9.23 -1.24
C GLY A 368 0.58 -9.73 0.05
N GLY A 369 0.96 -9.15 1.19
CA GLY A 369 0.47 -9.66 2.47
C GLY A 369 1.03 -8.94 3.69
N PHE A 370 0.83 -9.54 4.86
CA PHE A 370 1.23 -8.98 6.15
C PHE A 370 1.87 -10.02 7.07
N ARG A 371 2.86 -9.60 7.83
CA ARG A 371 3.34 -10.30 8.99
C ARG A 371 2.34 -10.09 10.12
N TYR A 372 1.68 -11.15 10.58
CA TYR A 372 0.59 -11.03 11.54
C TYR A 372 1.08 -10.68 12.95
N ARG A 373 0.52 -9.62 13.53
CA ARG A 373 0.81 -9.14 14.89
C ARG A 373 -0.46 -8.86 15.71
N GLY A 374 -1.60 -9.40 15.25
CA GLY A 374 -2.89 -9.22 15.87
C GLY A 374 -3.20 -10.26 16.96
N PRO A 375 -4.45 -10.31 17.45
CA PRO A 375 -4.80 -11.09 18.65
C PRO A 375 -4.94 -12.61 18.46
N VAL A 376 -4.91 -13.15 17.22
CA VAL A 376 -5.04 -14.59 16.96
C VAL A 376 -3.72 -15.30 17.27
N PHE A 377 -3.67 -16.01 18.42
CA PHE A 377 -2.43 -16.60 18.95
C PHE A 377 -1.69 -17.51 17.96
N ALA A 378 -2.40 -18.44 17.31
CA ALA A 378 -1.80 -19.40 16.38
C ALA A 378 -1.26 -18.74 15.10
N ALA A 379 -1.58 -17.47 14.83
CA ALA A 379 -1.16 -16.73 13.65
C ALA A 379 0.06 -15.82 13.92
N GLN A 380 0.42 -15.61 15.19
CA GLN A 380 1.48 -14.68 15.58
C GLN A 380 2.80 -14.93 14.84
N GLY A 381 3.36 -13.86 14.27
CA GLY A 381 4.62 -13.90 13.54
C GLY A 381 4.59 -14.64 12.21
N GLN A 382 3.44 -15.12 11.73
CA GLN A 382 3.31 -15.72 10.41
C GLN A 382 3.10 -14.65 9.34
N TYR A 383 3.66 -14.87 8.14
CA TYR A 383 3.41 -14.00 6.99
C TYR A 383 2.30 -14.58 6.13
N PHE A 384 1.17 -13.88 6.07
CA PHE A 384 0.01 -14.22 5.25
C PHE A 384 0.09 -13.45 3.94
N TYR A 385 -0.11 -14.13 2.82
CA TYR A 385 -0.14 -13.53 1.49
C TYR A 385 -1.10 -14.31 0.57
N GLY A 386 -1.38 -13.78 -0.60
CA GLY A 386 -2.32 -14.44 -1.50
C GLY A 386 -2.17 -14.02 -2.96
N ASP A 387 -2.98 -14.62 -3.81
CA ASP A 387 -3.03 -14.38 -5.25
C ASP A 387 -4.43 -13.93 -5.68
N TYR A 388 -4.47 -12.91 -6.52
CA TYR A 388 -5.70 -12.31 -7.02
C TYR A 388 -6.54 -13.26 -7.87
N CYS A 389 -5.88 -14.05 -8.76
CA CYS A 389 -6.55 -14.90 -9.74
C CYS A 389 -7.05 -16.19 -9.14
N SER A 390 -6.17 -16.94 -8.47
CA SER A 390 -6.54 -18.22 -7.87
C SER A 390 -7.40 -18.04 -6.62
N GLY A 391 -7.24 -16.91 -5.93
CA GLY A 391 -7.86 -16.67 -4.62
C GLY A 391 -7.25 -17.51 -3.51
N ASP A 392 -6.09 -18.11 -3.75
CA ASP A 392 -5.37 -18.83 -2.72
C ASP A 392 -4.74 -17.87 -1.71
N VAL A 393 -4.87 -18.22 -0.45
CA VAL A 393 -4.22 -17.54 0.68
C VAL A 393 -3.25 -18.53 1.31
N TRP A 394 -2.01 -18.11 1.46
CA TRP A 394 -0.95 -18.91 2.06
C TRP A 394 -0.40 -18.28 3.33
N VAL A 395 0.27 -19.12 4.11
CA VAL A 395 1.17 -18.72 5.17
C VAL A 395 2.57 -19.14 4.74
N ALA A 396 3.50 -18.21 4.65
CA ALA A 396 4.88 -18.51 4.28
C ALA A 396 5.50 -19.48 5.29
N ALA A 397 6.10 -20.55 4.79
CA ALA A 397 6.80 -21.50 5.63
C ALA A 397 8.12 -20.89 6.10
N SER A 398 8.36 -20.84 7.41
CA SER A 398 9.60 -20.36 8.00
C SER A 398 10.59 -21.53 8.14
N SER A 399 11.80 -21.34 7.61
CA SER A 399 12.92 -22.28 7.78
C SER A 399 13.84 -21.93 8.95
N GLY A 400 13.40 -20.97 9.79
CA GLY A 400 14.19 -20.40 10.90
C GLY A 400 14.95 -19.14 10.50
N GLY A 401 15.15 -18.24 11.44
CA GLY A 401 15.78 -16.94 11.16
C GLY A 401 15.01 -16.12 10.12
N THR A 402 15.68 -15.66 9.09
CA THR A 402 15.11 -14.88 7.97
C THR A 402 14.71 -15.74 6.77
N GLY A 403 14.81 -17.07 6.85
CA GLY A 403 14.47 -17.97 5.75
C GLY A 403 12.98 -18.20 5.64
N PHE A 404 12.41 -17.93 4.45
CA PHE A 404 11.02 -18.18 4.12
C PHE A 404 10.90 -18.92 2.80
N SER A 405 9.81 -19.64 2.61
CA SER A 405 9.51 -20.34 1.36
C SER A 405 8.01 -20.36 1.08
N HIS A 406 7.67 -20.50 -0.21
CA HIS A 406 6.29 -20.77 -0.62
C HIS A 406 5.87 -22.16 -0.16
N PRO A 407 4.72 -22.33 0.55
CA PRO A 407 4.26 -23.61 1.04
C PRO A 407 3.67 -24.46 -0.10
N ALA A 408 3.68 -25.78 0.08
CA ALA A 408 3.12 -26.74 -0.90
C ALA A 408 1.59 -26.64 -1.08
N SER A 409 0.87 -26.08 -0.09
CA SER A 409 -0.58 -25.96 -0.11
C SER A 409 -1.05 -24.64 0.47
N ALA A 410 -2.17 -24.14 -0.05
CA ALA A 410 -2.84 -22.98 0.50
C ALA A 410 -3.44 -23.27 1.89
N LEU A 411 -3.43 -22.28 2.76
CA LEU A 411 -4.19 -22.28 4.00
C LEU A 411 -5.69 -22.31 3.70
N GLN A 412 -6.11 -21.52 2.72
CA GLN A 412 -7.50 -21.35 2.34
C GLN A 412 -7.59 -20.84 0.90
N ASN A 413 -8.66 -21.21 0.18
CA ASN A 413 -9.06 -20.58 -1.06
C ASN A 413 -10.29 -19.71 -0.81
N VAL A 414 -10.20 -18.41 -1.15
CA VAL A 414 -11.29 -17.44 -0.99
C VAL A 414 -11.92 -17.05 -2.32
N ALA A 415 -11.65 -17.82 -3.37
CA ALA A 415 -12.03 -17.61 -4.76
C ALA A 415 -11.43 -16.31 -5.37
N PHE A 416 -11.56 -16.15 -6.67
CA PHE A 416 -11.07 -15.03 -7.47
C PHE A 416 -11.34 -13.65 -6.86
N GLY A 417 -10.42 -12.72 -7.04
CA GLY A 417 -10.61 -11.31 -6.72
C GLY A 417 -10.10 -10.88 -5.34
N LEU A 418 -9.09 -11.56 -4.79
CA LEU A 418 -8.35 -11.11 -3.62
C LEU A 418 -7.49 -9.89 -3.97
N THR A 419 -8.01 -8.69 -3.72
CA THR A 419 -7.37 -7.44 -4.15
C THR A 419 -6.36 -6.87 -3.17
N SER A 420 -6.51 -7.14 -1.88
CA SER A 420 -5.60 -6.61 -0.85
C SER A 420 -5.72 -7.37 0.45
N PHE A 421 -4.71 -7.17 1.27
CA PHE A 421 -4.78 -7.32 2.72
C PHE A 421 -4.75 -5.94 3.37
N GLY A 422 -5.07 -5.86 4.66
CA GLY A 422 -4.94 -4.66 5.47
C GLY A 422 -5.08 -4.97 6.94
N GLU A 423 -4.55 -4.10 7.79
CA GLU A 423 -4.61 -4.26 9.25
C GLU A 423 -5.53 -3.24 9.90
N GLY A 424 -6.16 -3.66 10.99
CA GLY A 424 -6.77 -2.77 11.98
C GLY A 424 -5.72 -2.18 12.93
N GLU A 425 -6.13 -1.24 13.78
CA GLU A 425 -5.26 -0.63 14.79
C GLU A 425 -4.72 -1.67 15.78
N ASP A 426 -5.51 -2.68 16.09
CA ASP A 426 -5.18 -3.81 16.98
C ASP A 426 -4.30 -4.88 16.32
N GLY A 427 -3.87 -4.66 15.07
CA GLY A 427 -3.10 -5.62 14.28
C GLY A 427 -3.93 -6.78 13.73
N GLU A 428 -5.26 -6.72 13.83
CA GLU A 428 -6.14 -7.71 13.21
C GLU A 428 -6.04 -7.64 11.68
N LEU A 429 -5.98 -8.80 11.04
CA LEU A 429 -5.77 -8.91 9.60
C LEU A 429 -7.08 -9.10 8.85
N TYR A 430 -7.22 -8.33 7.78
CA TYR A 430 -8.36 -8.39 6.88
C TYR A 430 -7.93 -8.71 5.46
N LEU A 431 -8.78 -9.44 4.73
CA LEU A 431 -8.74 -9.59 3.27
C LEU A 431 -9.77 -8.66 2.64
N VAL A 432 -9.40 -8.11 1.49
CA VAL A 432 -10.26 -7.27 0.66
C VAL A 432 -10.54 -7.98 -0.65
N LYS A 433 -11.82 -8.09 -1.03
CA LYS A 433 -12.23 -8.76 -2.27
C LYS A 433 -12.95 -7.83 -3.22
N SER A 434 -12.57 -7.84 -4.51
CA SER A 434 -13.19 -7.04 -5.57
C SER A 434 -14.71 -7.19 -5.64
N GLY A 435 -15.25 -8.36 -5.26
CA GLY A 435 -16.68 -8.63 -5.15
C GLY A 435 -17.40 -7.87 -4.04
N GLY A 436 -16.72 -6.97 -3.31
CA GLY A 436 -17.35 -6.06 -2.35
C GLY A 436 -17.41 -6.58 -0.92
N SER A 437 -16.55 -7.50 -0.53
CA SER A 437 -16.51 -8.02 0.84
C SER A 437 -15.13 -7.84 1.49
N LEU A 438 -15.16 -7.66 2.82
CA LEU A 438 -14.04 -7.82 3.72
C LEU A 438 -14.16 -9.16 4.44
N MET A 439 -13.04 -9.87 4.59
CA MET A 439 -12.95 -11.04 5.44
C MET A 439 -11.94 -10.75 6.55
N ARG A 440 -12.19 -11.24 7.75
CA ARG A 440 -11.31 -11.07 8.91
C ARG A 440 -10.70 -12.41 9.29
N LEU A 441 -9.44 -12.40 9.73
CA LEU A 441 -8.81 -13.58 10.28
C LEU A 441 -9.50 -13.97 11.59
N ASN A 442 -9.97 -15.21 11.66
CA ASN A 442 -10.61 -15.79 12.84
C ASN A 442 -9.79 -16.98 13.35
N GLY A 443 -9.70 -17.09 14.67
CA GLY A 443 -8.92 -18.12 15.35
C GLY A 443 -8.96 -17.91 16.87
N VAL A 444 -8.28 -18.78 17.60
CA VAL A 444 -8.16 -18.68 19.06
C VAL A 444 -7.38 -17.41 19.41
N ARG A 445 -8.01 -16.50 20.16
CA ARG A 445 -7.42 -15.21 20.55
C ARG A 445 -6.70 -15.34 21.89
N THR A 446 -5.62 -14.59 22.06
CA THR A 446 -5.03 -14.36 23.38
C THR A 446 -5.98 -13.49 24.20
N SER A 447 -6.12 -13.81 25.51
CA SER A 447 -6.78 -12.87 26.44
C SER A 447 -6.03 -11.54 26.46
N PRO A 448 -6.73 -10.39 26.54
CA PRO A 448 -6.07 -9.09 26.71
C PRO A 448 -5.08 -9.05 27.87
N ASP A 449 -5.30 -9.87 28.91
CA ASP A 449 -4.44 -9.97 30.09
C ASP A 449 -3.08 -10.65 29.81
N PHE A 450 -2.90 -11.32 28.67
CA PHE A 450 -1.63 -11.96 28.29
C PHE A 450 -0.65 -11.04 27.56
N VAL A 451 -1.11 -9.95 26.98
CA VAL A 451 -0.28 -9.03 26.19
C VAL A 451 0.70 -8.24 27.03
N PHE A 452 0.47 -8.13 28.37
CA PHE A 452 1.31 -7.37 29.28
C PHE A 452 2.24 -8.21 30.17
N ALA A 453 2.28 -9.55 29.98
CA ALA A 453 3.11 -10.43 30.81
C ALA A 453 4.60 -10.46 30.40
N ASN A 454 5.01 -9.85 29.28
CA ASN A 454 6.41 -9.74 28.86
C ASN A 454 6.89 -8.27 28.93
N GLY A 455 6.94 -7.75 30.14
CA GLY A 455 7.91 -6.81 30.63
C GLY A 455 8.04 -5.46 29.91
N PHE A 456 7.15 -4.50 30.23
CA PHE A 456 7.57 -3.13 30.48
C PHE A 456 6.76 -2.63 31.70
N GLU A 457 7.27 -2.85 32.89
CA GLU A 457 6.89 -2.05 34.06
C GLU A 457 7.41 -0.63 33.81
N THR A 458 6.52 0.30 33.52
CA THR A 458 6.82 1.72 33.71
C THR A 458 6.77 2.00 35.20
N THR A 459 7.93 2.09 35.86
CA THR A 459 8.06 2.73 37.17
C THR A 459 7.55 4.17 37.06
N GLN A 460 6.67 4.50 38.00
CA GLN A 460 6.13 5.85 38.29
C GLN A 460 7.21 6.90 38.48
#